data_a7113e10c302dbc2f4fcf54dac012536
#
_entry.id   a7113e10c302dbc2f4fcf54dac012536
#
_cell.length_a   1.000
_cell.length_b   1.000
_cell.length_c   1.000
_cell.angle_alpha   90.00
_cell.angle_beta   90.00
_cell.angle_gamma   90.00
#
_symmetry.space_group_name_H-M   'P 1'
#
loop_
_entity.id
_entity.type
_entity.pdbx_description
1 polymer ?
#
loop_
_entity_poly.entity_id
_entity_poly.type
_entity_poly.pdbx_seq_one_letter_code
_entity_poly.pdbx_strand_id
1 'polypeptide(L)'
;WHIYPSAGSLPKAMVETFKAKGGTLLLSTPAEKLIYKDGKVEGVVAKNAKGDTITVNAKNVILATGGYNFNVDMVKKLTGIDMIPVGAPGRTGDGIKMAMDVGAIGDNMGPMMINGAFMPAEGEAICNGANKEVRALFRQGLLYVDSTGSRFFNEELTIDWPQASNAIARTGEWTYIVFDEATKREFSTEGKGYPNPCGNFIQRHQAATQLD
;
A
#
# COMPACT_ATOMS: atom_id res chain seq x y z
N TRP A 1 -18.17 2.00 1.39
CA TRP A 1 -18.51 2.96 2.43
C TRP A 1 -17.55 4.15 2.34
N HIS A 2 -18.09 5.36 2.37
CA HIS A 2 -17.31 6.60 2.37
C HIS A 2 -17.50 7.30 3.72
N ILE A 3 -16.41 7.75 4.30
CA ILE A 3 -16.42 8.50 5.57
C ILE A 3 -16.34 9.99 5.21
N TYR A 4 -17.36 10.73 5.57
CA TYR A 4 -17.42 12.17 5.32
C TYR A 4 -16.91 12.95 6.55
N PRO A 5 -16.16 14.03 6.35
CA PRO A 5 -15.71 14.63 5.09
C PRO A 5 -14.48 13.95 4.47
N SER A 6 -13.77 13.10 5.19
CA SER A 6 -12.59 12.37 4.70
C SER A 6 -12.29 11.14 5.55
N ALA A 7 -11.48 10.21 5.02
CA ALA A 7 -11.02 9.05 5.78
C ALA A 7 -10.25 9.43 7.07
N GLY A 8 -9.64 10.62 7.11
CA GLY A 8 -8.94 11.13 8.30
C GLY A 8 -9.87 11.59 9.43
N SER A 9 -11.14 11.85 9.17
CA SER A 9 -12.10 12.29 10.19
C SER A 9 -12.42 11.21 11.22
N LEU A 10 -12.47 9.94 10.81
CA LEU A 10 -12.73 8.84 11.70
C LEU A 10 -11.63 8.64 12.76
N PRO A 11 -10.33 8.52 12.40
CA PRO A 11 -9.26 8.44 13.38
C PRO A 11 -9.25 9.61 14.36
N LYS A 12 -9.55 10.82 13.91
CA LYS A 12 -9.64 12.00 14.78
C LYS A 12 -10.73 11.82 15.83
N ALA A 13 -11.94 11.48 15.44
CA ALA A 13 -13.06 11.24 16.36
C ALA A 13 -12.78 10.08 17.33
N MET A 14 -12.13 9.00 16.83
CA MET A 14 -11.72 7.87 17.69
C MET A 14 -10.71 8.30 18.76
N VAL A 15 -9.71 9.12 18.39
CA VAL A 15 -8.72 9.64 19.34
C VAL A 15 -9.37 10.53 20.40
N GLU A 16 -10.27 11.40 19.99
CA GLU A 16 -11.02 12.27 20.92
C GLU A 16 -11.84 11.43 21.92
N THR A 17 -12.57 10.44 21.42
CA THR A 17 -13.35 9.51 22.26
C THR A 17 -12.46 8.69 23.19
N PHE A 18 -11.32 8.20 22.71
CA PHE A 18 -10.35 7.44 23.49
C PHE A 18 -9.84 8.26 24.68
N LYS A 19 -9.43 9.52 24.42
CA LYS A 19 -8.97 10.44 25.47
C LYS A 19 -10.08 10.77 26.45
N ALA A 20 -11.31 11.01 25.98
CA ALA A 20 -12.46 11.29 26.83
C ALA A 20 -12.79 10.12 27.78
N LYS A 21 -12.45 8.88 27.37
CA LYS A 21 -12.58 7.67 28.20
C LYS A 21 -11.36 7.40 29.10
N GLY A 22 -10.43 8.34 29.23
CA GLY A 22 -9.24 8.23 30.08
C GLY A 22 -8.06 7.54 29.42
N GLY A 23 -8.11 7.32 28.10
CA GLY A 23 -7.00 6.75 27.35
C GLY A 23 -5.82 7.71 27.24
N THR A 24 -4.60 7.20 27.33
CA THR A 24 -3.35 7.95 27.16
C THR A 24 -2.81 7.75 25.76
N LEU A 25 -2.61 8.82 25.01
CA LEU A 25 -2.00 8.82 23.69
C LEU A 25 -0.58 9.38 23.77
N LEU A 26 0.41 8.57 23.42
CA LEU A 26 1.81 8.97 23.30
C LEU A 26 2.14 9.12 21.82
N LEU A 27 2.43 10.33 21.38
CA LEU A 27 2.88 10.65 20.03
C LEU A 27 4.41 10.67 19.94
N SER A 28 4.95 10.46 18.74
CA SER A 28 6.40 10.42 18.52
C SER A 28 7.13 9.51 19.50
N THR A 29 6.50 8.38 19.80
CA THR A 29 6.98 7.42 20.79
C THR A 29 6.94 6.02 20.18
N PRO A 30 7.86 5.71 19.25
CA PRO A 30 7.92 4.39 18.62
C PRO A 30 8.18 3.30 19.68
N ALA A 31 7.43 2.20 19.58
CA ALA A 31 7.70 1.00 20.33
C ALA A 31 8.93 0.29 19.76
N GLU A 32 9.82 -0.18 20.61
CA GLU A 32 11.06 -0.86 20.20
C GLU A 32 11.02 -2.37 20.47
N LYS A 33 10.36 -2.80 21.54
CA LYS A 33 10.27 -4.23 21.90
C LYS A 33 9.10 -4.53 22.81
N LEU A 34 8.64 -5.77 22.78
CA LEU A 34 7.72 -6.31 23.77
C LEU A 34 8.46 -6.73 25.05
N ILE A 35 7.84 -6.54 26.18
CA ILE A 35 8.30 -7.12 27.46
C ILE A 35 7.73 -8.53 27.51
N TYR A 36 8.60 -9.53 27.39
CA TYR A 36 8.21 -10.93 27.37
C TYR A 36 8.88 -11.67 28.50
N LYS A 37 8.09 -12.34 29.34
CA LYS A 37 8.57 -13.09 30.47
C LYS A 37 7.67 -14.29 30.73
N ASP A 38 8.27 -15.44 31.01
CA ASP A 38 7.59 -16.68 31.40
C ASP A 38 6.44 -17.07 30.44
N GLY A 39 6.66 -16.90 29.13
CA GLY A 39 5.68 -17.23 28.09
C GLY A 39 4.59 -16.20 27.87
N LYS A 40 4.69 -15.00 28.48
CA LYS A 40 3.66 -13.96 28.40
C LYS A 40 4.24 -12.61 28.01
N VAL A 41 3.46 -11.84 27.26
CA VAL A 41 3.75 -10.43 27.01
C VAL A 41 3.17 -9.63 28.18
N GLU A 42 4.02 -8.86 28.85
CA GLU A 42 3.68 -8.07 30.04
C GLU A 42 3.74 -6.56 29.79
N GLY A 43 4.02 -6.13 28.57
CA GLY A 43 4.10 -4.72 28.24
C GLY A 43 4.93 -4.43 27.01
N VAL A 44 5.31 -3.16 26.87
CA VAL A 44 6.08 -2.66 25.76
C VAL A 44 7.13 -1.64 26.24
N VAL A 45 8.28 -1.64 25.59
CA VAL A 45 9.30 -0.59 25.72
C VAL A 45 9.26 0.27 24.47
N ALA A 46 9.23 1.56 24.68
CA ALA A 46 9.22 2.57 23.63
C ALA A 46 10.27 3.65 23.93
N LYS A 47 10.53 4.51 22.95
CA LYS A 47 11.44 5.64 23.09
C LYS A 47 10.72 6.92 22.70
N ASN A 48 10.78 7.96 23.53
CA ASN A 48 10.18 9.23 23.19
C ASN A 48 11.09 10.06 22.24
N ALA A 49 10.57 11.20 21.76
CA ALA A 49 11.30 12.10 20.88
C ALA A 49 12.58 12.70 21.53
N LYS A 50 12.72 12.65 22.84
CA LYS A 50 13.92 13.10 23.58
C LYS A 50 14.96 12.00 23.73
N GLY A 51 14.61 10.77 23.35
CA GLY A 51 15.48 9.60 23.51
C GLY A 51 15.30 8.88 24.84
N ASP A 52 14.36 9.31 25.70
CA ASP A 52 14.10 8.64 26.98
C ASP A 52 13.36 7.33 26.74
N THR A 53 13.74 6.32 27.49
CA THR A 53 13.05 5.02 27.47
C THR A 53 11.75 5.10 28.25
N ILE A 54 10.66 4.74 27.62
CA ILE A 54 9.31 4.62 28.20
C ILE A 54 8.98 3.14 28.34
N THR A 55 8.72 2.70 29.57
CA THR A 55 8.25 1.33 29.83
C THR A 55 6.77 1.38 30.21
N VAL A 56 5.96 0.65 29.46
CA VAL A 56 4.51 0.52 29.75
C VAL A 56 4.23 -0.93 30.10
N ASN A 57 3.87 -1.17 31.35
CA ASN A 57 3.40 -2.49 31.80
C ASN A 57 1.91 -2.63 31.48
N ALA A 58 1.52 -3.74 30.90
CA ALA A 58 0.14 -3.99 30.49
C ALA A 58 -0.18 -5.49 30.56
N LYS A 59 -1.41 -5.81 30.92
CA LYS A 59 -1.91 -7.20 30.91
C LYS A 59 -2.06 -7.75 29.50
N ASN A 60 -2.30 -6.89 28.52
CA ASN A 60 -2.45 -7.24 27.11
C ASN A 60 -1.83 -6.15 26.24
N VAL A 61 -1.24 -6.53 25.11
CA VAL A 61 -0.70 -5.62 24.11
C VAL A 61 -1.36 -5.94 22.77
N ILE A 62 -1.88 -4.93 22.10
CA ILE A 62 -2.45 -5.04 20.75
C ILE A 62 -1.46 -4.40 19.77
N LEU A 63 -0.97 -5.18 18.83
CA LEU A 63 -0.14 -4.70 17.73
C LEU A 63 -1.03 -4.27 16.55
N ALA A 64 -1.08 -2.97 16.29
CA ALA A 64 -1.83 -2.38 15.18
C ALA A 64 -0.93 -1.49 14.31
N THR A 65 0.32 -1.88 14.14
CA THR A 65 1.39 -1.09 13.52
C THR A 65 1.39 -1.11 12.00
N GLY A 66 0.44 -1.81 11.39
CA GLY A 66 0.38 -1.99 9.94
C GLY A 66 1.36 -3.02 9.40
N GLY A 67 1.56 -2.99 8.09
CA GLY A 67 2.41 -3.93 7.36
C GLY A 67 3.89 -3.50 7.30
N TYR A 68 4.60 -4.02 6.28
CA TYR A 68 6.05 -3.83 6.12
C TYR A 68 6.46 -3.31 4.73
N ASN A 69 5.54 -2.78 3.95
CA ASN A 69 5.80 -2.37 2.56
C ASN A 69 6.80 -1.19 2.42
N PHE A 70 7.10 -0.45 3.48
CA PHE A 70 8.17 0.56 3.50
C PHE A 70 9.53 0.00 3.99
N ASN A 71 9.60 -1.26 4.35
CA ASN A 71 10.84 -1.97 4.61
C ASN A 71 11.23 -2.79 3.37
N VAL A 72 11.90 -2.14 2.42
CA VAL A 72 12.24 -2.72 1.12
C VAL A 72 13.07 -4.00 1.26
N ASP A 73 13.97 -4.05 2.24
CA ASP A 73 14.78 -5.24 2.51
C ASP A 73 13.92 -6.42 2.99
N MET A 74 12.97 -6.14 3.87
CA MET A 74 12.02 -7.16 4.34
C MET A 74 11.10 -7.63 3.22
N VAL A 75 10.63 -6.71 2.37
CA VAL A 75 9.84 -7.03 1.18
C VAL A 75 10.65 -7.94 0.27
N LYS A 76 11.85 -7.54 -0.13
CA LYS A 76 12.73 -8.33 -1.00
C LYS A 76 13.03 -9.71 -0.42
N LYS A 77 13.34 -9.78 0.87
CA LYS A 77 13.61 -11.06 1.55
C LYS A 77 12.41 -12.01 1.52
N LEU A 78 11.20 -11.50 1.68
CA LEU A 78 9.99 -12.32 1.79
C LEU A 78 9.34 -12.65 0.45
N THR A 79 9.49 -11.76 -0.54
CA THR A 79 8.82 -11.90 -1.84
C THR A 79 9.77 -12.22 -2.99
N GLY A 80 11.06 -11.93 -2.84
CA GLY A 80 12.05 -11.98 -3.93
C GLY A 80 11.97 -10.82 -4.92
N ILE A 81 11.09 -9.83 -4.68
CA ILE A 81 10.77 -8.74 -5.61
C ILE A 81 11.30 -7.43 -5.07
N ASP A 82 11.97 -6.67 -5.93
CA ASP A 82 12.29 -5.27 -5.66
C ASP A 82 11.06 -4.41 -5.91
N MET A 83 10.64 -3.64 -4.92
CA MET A 83 9.43 -2.84 -4.97
C MET A 83 9.68 -1.41 -4.54
N ILE A 84 9.00 -0.48 -5.22
CA ILE A 84 8.91 0.90 -4.79
C ILE A 84 7.78 1.01 -3.76
N PRO A 85 8.07 1.41 -2.51
CA PRO A 85 7.04 1.49 -1.48
C PRO A 85 6.05 2.62 -1.78
N VAL A 86 4.76 2.30 -1.73
CA VAL A 86 3.68 3.27 -1.95
C VAL A 86 2.69 3.21 -0.79
N GLY A 87 2.14 4.36 -0.42
CA GLY A 87 1.11 4.48 0.62
C GLY A 87 1.56 5.27 1.83
N ALA A 88 1.06 4.93 3.01
CA ALA A 88 1.42 5.61 4.24
C ALA A 88 2.84 5.23 4.68
N PRO A 89 3.76 6.20 4.82
CA PRO A 89 5.09 5.94 5.38
C PRO A 89 4.97 5.42 6.83
N GLY A 90 6.02 4.74 7.30
CA GLY A 90 6.05 4.17 8.64
C GLY A 90 5.56 2.72 8.74
N ARG A 91 5.17 2.08 7.64
CA ARG A 91 4.87 0.64 7.60
C ARG A 91 6.17 -0.15 7.41
N THR A 92 6.99 -0.20 8.45
CA THR A 92 8.34 -0.76 8.44
C THR A 92 8.43 -2.17 9.04
N GLY A 93 7.28 -2.73 9.42
CA GLY A 93 7.20 -4.08 9.96
C GLY A 93 7.62 -4.20 11.42
N ASP A 94 7.69 -3.11 12.16
CA ASP A 94 8.22 -3.11 13.53
C ASP A 94 7.40 -3.99 14.48
N GLY A 95 6.07 -3.92 14.41
CA GLY A 95 5.21 -4.79 15.22
C GLY A 95 5.36 -6.27 14.85
N ILE A 96 5.56 -6.56 13.56
CA ILE A 96 5.82 -7.93 13.09
C ILE A 96 7.13 -8.44 13.66
N LYS A 97 8.19 -7.65 13.58
CA LYS A 97 9.50 -7.99 14.16
C LYS A 97 9.39 -8.22 15.66
N MET A 98 8.77 -7.27 16.39
CA MET A 98 8.56 -7.42 17.84
C MET A 98 7.79 -8.69 18.22
N ALA A 99 6.79 -9.08 17.42
CA ALA A 99 6.06 -10.31 17.64
C ALA A 99 6.93 -11.55 17.39
N MET A 100 7.71 -11.55 16.31
CA MET A 100 8.64 -12.64 15.99
C MET A 100 9.76 -12.78 17.02
N ASP A 101 10.25 -11.69 17.57
CA ASP A 101 11.29 -11.68 18.60
C ASP A 101 10.84 -12.37 19.90
N VAL A 102 9.53 -12.46 20.13
CA VAL A 102 8.95 -13.17 21.27
C VAL A 102 8.33 -14.52 20.89
N GLY A 103 8.66 -15.06 19.72
CA GLY A 103 8.31 -16.41 19.28
C GLY A 103 7.07 -16.54 18.40
N ALA A 104 6.50 -15.43 17.91
CA ALA A 104 5.43 -15.53 16.93
C ALA A 104 5.95 -16.06 15.59
N ILE A 105 5.14 -16.85 14.91
CA ILE A 105 5.44 -17.40 13.59
C ILE A 105 4.73 -16.55 12.54
N GLY A 106 5.47 -16.16 11.50
CA GLY A 106 4.90 -15.48 10.35
C GLY A 106 4.14 -16.45 9.46
N ASP A 107 2.88 -16.15 9.19
CA ASP A 107 2.07 -16.87 8.23
C ASP A 107 1.72 -15.96 7.06
N ASN A 108 1.71 -16.50 5.84
CA ASN A 108 1.39 -15.77 4.61
C ASN A 108 2.16 -14.43 4.45
N MET A 109 3.43 -14.43 4.79
CA MET A 109 4.25 -13.21 4.79
C MET A 109 4.64 -12.71 3.40
N GLY A 110 4.53 -13.55 2.36
CA GLY A 110 4.95 -13.22 1.00
C GLY A 110 3.91 -12.50 0.13
N PRO A 111 2.61 -12.82 0.21
CA PRO A 111 1.62 -12.20 -0.65
C PRO A 111 1.51 -10.69 -0.41
N MET A 112 1.57 -9.93 -1.50
CA MET A 112 1.45 -8.47 -1.46
C MET A 112 0.47 -7.99 -2.53
N MET A 113 -0.21 -6.90 -2.25
CA MET A 113 -0.94 -6.16 -3.26
C MET A 113 0.02 -5.17 -3.91
N ILE A 114 0.41 -5.45 -5.14
CA ILE A 114 1.30 -4.61 -5.93
C ILE A 114 0.43 -3.74 -6.83
N ASN A 115 0.55 -2.42 -6.72
CA ASN A 115 -0.02 -1.53 -7.72
C ASN A 115 1.06 -1.26 -8.75
N GLY A 116 0.75 -1.44 -10.02
CA GLY A 116 1.66 -1.03 -11.07
C GLY A 116 1.97 0.47 -10.99
N ALA A 117 3.18 0.82 -11.34
CA ALA A 117 3.60 2.19 -11.49
C ALA A 117 3.92 2.46 -12.95
N PHE A 118 3.54 3.62 -13.45
CA PHE A 118 4.01 4.08 -14.74
C PHE A 118 5.38 4.73 -14.57
N MET A 119 6.31 4.30 -15.41
CA MET A 119 7.64 4.90 -15.48
C MET A 119 7.75 5.57 -16.84
N PRO A 120 7.75 6.89 -16.90
CA PRO A 120 8.14 7.58 -18.13
C PRO A 120 9.60 7.27 -18.45
N ALA A 121 9.96 7.35 -19.72
CA ALA A 121 11.31 7.07 -20.19
C ALA A 121 12.39 7.92 -19.50
N GLU A 122 11.99 9.08 -19.02
CA GLU A 122 12.83 10.02 -18.30
C GLU A 122 12.13 10.44 -17.01
N GLY A 123 12.55 9.95 -15.86
CA GLY A 123 12.06 10.50 -14.62
C GLY A 123 11.63 9.55 -13.53
N GLU A 124 11.07 10.13 -12.48
CA GLU A 124 10.57 9.40 -11.33
C GLU A 124 9.30 8.61 -11.63
N ALA A 125 9.15 7.46 -11.02
CA ALA A 125 7.97 6.64 -11.13
C ALA A 125 6.70 7.41 -10.74
N ILE A 126 5.72 7.45 -11.64
CA ILE A 126 4.39 7.99 -11.35
C ILE A 126 3.64 6.95 -10.50
N CYS A 127 4.10 6.79 -9.28
CA CYS A 127 3.68 5.69 -8.41
C CYS A 127 2.57 6.04 -7.48
N ASN A 128 2.14 7.25 -7.40
CA ASN A 128 1.38 7.56 -6.22
C ASN A 128 -0.12 7.62 -6.47
N GLY A 129 -0.83 7.39 -5.40
CA GLY A 129 -2.26 7.51 -5.37
C GLY A 129 -2.79 8.92 -5.68
N ALA A 130 -1.92 9.90 -5.90
CA ALA A 130 -2.29 11.23 -6.34
C ALA A 130 -2.67 11.27 -7.81
N ASN A 131 -2.12 10.35 -8.62
CA ASN A 131 -2.46 10.30 -10.03
C ASN A 131 -3.59 9.30 -10.32
N LYS A 132 -4.81 9.71 -10.02
CA LYS A 132 -6.02 8.90 -10.19
C LYS A 132 -6.26 8.54 -11.65
N GLU A 133 -5.82 9.38 -12.55
CA GLU A 133 -6.02 9.31 -13.99
C GLU A 133 -5.19 8.20 -14.60
N VAL A 134 -3.92 8.13 -14.27
CA VAL A 134 -3.03 7.04 -14.69
C VAL A 134 -3.49 5.69 -14.12
N ARG A 135 -4.00 5.68 -12.89
CA ARG A 135 -4.60 4.48 -12.31
C ARG A 135 -5.85 4.00 -13.03
N ALA A 136 -6.53 4.89 -13.76
CA ALA A 136 -7.67 4.51 -14.58
C ALA A 136 -7.28 3.63 -15.74
N LEU A 137 -6.21 3.96 -16.45
CA LEU A 137 -5.66 3.15 -17.54
C LEU A 137 -5.30 1.74 -17.07
N PHE A 138 -4.71 1.64 -15.90
CA PHE A 138 -4.34 0.37 -15.28
C PHE A 138 -5.50 -0.60 -15.07
N ARG A 139 -6.73 -0.09 -15.02
CA ARG A 139 -7.94 -0.86 -14.74
C ARG A 139 -8.79 -1.10 -15.97
N GLN A 140 -8.31 -0.70 -17.12
CA GLN A 140 -8.99 -0.97 -18.37
C GLN A 140 -8.47 -2.30 -18.93
N GLY A 141 -9.32 -3.03 -19.62
CA GLY A 141 -8.96 -4.27 -20.31
C GLY A 141 -8.08 -4.01 -21.55
N LEU A 142 -7.00 -3.24 -21.38
CA LEU A 142 -6.02 -2.95 -22.42
C LEU A 142 -5.00 -4.09 -22.51
N LEU A 143 -4.40 -4.27 -23.67
CA LEU A 143 -3.42 -5.34 -23.88
C LEU A 143 -2.15 -5.08 -23.06
N TYR A 144 -1.80 -6.04 -22.21
CA TYR A 144 -0.55 -6.05 -21.47
C TYR A 144 0.43 -7.05 -22.06
N VAL A 145 1.65 -6.59 -22.32
CA VAL A 145 2.74 -7.43 -22.79
C VAL A 145 3.96 -7.27 -21.88
N ASP A 146 4.74 -8.34 -21.77
CA ASP A 146 6.03 -8.34 -21.08
C ASP A 146 7.15 -7.73 -21.93
N SER A 147 8.38 -7.76 -21.46
CA SER A 147 9.56 -7.24 -22.16
C SER A 147 9.88 -7.97 -23.47
N THR A 148 9.31 -9.16 -23.69
CA THR A 148 9.45 -9.92 -24.95
C THR A 148 8.34 -9.60 -25.95
N GLY A 149 7.35 -8.80 -25.59
CA GLY A 149 6.15 -8.52 -26.36
C GLY A 149 5.08 -9.60 -26.23
N SER A 150 5.24 -10.55 -25.31
CA SER A 150 4.28 -11.62 -25.09
C SER A 150 3.18 -11.20 -24.13
N ARG A 151 1.92 -11.48 -24.49
CA ARG A 151 0.77 -11.35 -23.59
C ARG A 151 0.89 -12.38 -22.46
N PHE A 152 0.76 -11.97 -21.20
CA PHE A 152 1.07 -12.82 -20.06
C PHE A 152 -0.10 -13.07 -19.09
N PHE A 153 -1.24 -12.38 -19.24
CA PHE A 153 -2.43 -12.62 -18.43
C PHE A 153 -3.72 -12.19 -19.14
N ASN A 154 -4.86 -12.53 -18.57
CA ASN A 154 -6.16 -12.07 -19.04
C ASN A 154 -6.43 -10.66 -18.50
N GLU A 155 -6.64 -9.70 -19.37
CA GLU A 155 -6.83 -8.28 -19.05
C GLU A 155 -8.13 -8.01 -18.28
N GLU A 156 -9.11 -8.91 -18.28
CA GLU A 156 -10.28 -8.81 -17.42
C GLU A 156 -9.90 -8.87 -15.93
N LEU A 157 -8.75 -9.47 -15.60
CA LEU A 157 -8.24 -9.52 -14.23
C LEU A 157 -7.66 -8.19 -13.74
N THR A 158 -7.58 -7.15 -14.57
CA THR A 158 -7.10 -5.82 -14.13
C THR A 158 -7.96 -5.20 -13.04
N ILE A 159 -9.20 -5.64 -12.89
CA ILE A 159 -10.09 -5.25 -11.78
C ILE A 159 -9.82 -6.06 -10.51
N ASP A 160 -9.23 -7.23 -10.61
CA ASP A 160 -8.78 -8.06 -9.50
C ASP A 160 -7.30 -7.75 -9.22
N TRP A 161 -7.06 -6.75 -8.41
CA TRP A 161 -5.72 -6.22 -8.15
C TRP A 161 -4.70 -7.24 -7.64
N PRO A 162 -5.03 -8.16 -6.72
CA PRO A 162 -4.09 -9.19 -6.31
C PRO A 162 -3.63 -10.07 -7.47
N GLN A 163 -4.53 -10.49 -8.34
CA GLN A 163 -4.19 -11.36 -9.47
C GLN A 163 -3.38 -10.62 -10.54
N ALA A 164 -3.82 -9.43 -10.95
CA ALA A 164 -3.10 -8.60 -11.90
C ALA A 164 -1.69 -8.26 -11.39
N SER A 165 -1.59 -7.88 -10.11
CA SER A 165 -0.32 -7.55 -9.48
C SER A 165 0.65 -8.72 -9.45
N ASN A 166 0.17 -9.92 -9.12
CA ASN A 166 1.00 -11.11 -9.12
C ASN A 166 1.42 -11.52 -10.54
N ALA A 167 0.56 -11.34 -11.52
CA ALA A 167 0.91 -11.58 -12.92
C ALA A 167 2.03 -10.63 -13.39
N ILE A 168 1.90 -9.34 -13.11
CA ILE A 168 2.92 -8.32 -13.42
C ILE A 168 4.24 -8.63 -12.69
N ALA A 169 4.18 -8.98 -11.41
CA ALA A 169 5.37 -9.30 -10.64
C ALA A 169 6.18 -10.50 -11.20
N ARG A 170 5.51 -11.41 -11.90
CA ARG A 170 6.16 -12.59 -12.52
C ARG A 170 6.87 -12.30 -13.82
N THR A 171 6.56 -11.19 -14.49
CA THR A 171 7.20 -10.84 -15.78
C THR A 171 8.59 -10.22 -15.60
N GLY A 172 8.98 -9.90 -14.37
CA GLY A 172 10.19 -9.18 -14.06
C GLY A 172 9.91 -7.71 -13.75
N GLU A 173 10.74 -6.80 -14.26
CA GLU A 173 10.69 -5.39 -13.83
C GLU A 173 9.68 -4.54 -14.63
N TRP A 174 9.42 -4.90 -15.89
CA TRP A 174 8.69 -4.03 -16.81
C TRP A 174 7.61 -4.78 -17.59
N THR A 175 6.48 -4.11 -17.72
CA THR A 175 5.40 -4.48 -18.62
C THR A 175 4.95 -3.27 -19.41
N TYR A 176 4.37 -3.49 -20.58
CA TYR A 176 3.89 -2.43 -21.44
C TYR A 176 2.38 -2.56 -21.62
N ILE A 177 1.69 -1.43 -21.63
CA ILE A 177 0.28 -1.36 -22.00
C ILE A 177 0.23 -0.88 -23.44
N VAL A 178 -0.36 -1.69 -24.31
CA VAL A 178 -0.49 -1.40 -25.74
C VAL A 178 -1.92 -0.99 -26.03
N PHE A 179 -2.10 0.15 -26.66
CA PHE A 179 -3.39 0.65 -27.11
C PHE A 179 -3.21 1.51 -28.37
N ASP A 180 -4.28 1.65 -29.13
CA ASP A 180 -4.26 2.39 -30.38
C ASP A 180 -4.63 3.88 -30.20
N GLU A 181 -4.45 4.66 -31.26
CA GLU A 181 -4.76 6.09 -31.27
C GLU A 181 -6.27 6.36 -31.08
N ALA A 182 -7.15 5.43 -31.44
CA ALA A 182 -8.58 5.57 -31.19
C ALA A 182 -8.88 5.49 -29.69
N THR A 183 -8.25 4.54 -29.01
CA THR A 183 -8.31 4.40 -27.54
C THR A 183 -7.73 5.64 -26.86
N LYS A 184 -6.57 6.15 -27.29
CA LYS A 184 -5.98 7.38 -26.75
C LYS A 184 -6.95 8.56 -26.86
N ARG A 185 -7.55 8.76 -28.03
CA ARG A 185 -8.55 9.83 -28.24
C ARG A 185 -9.78 9.65 -27.37
N GLU A 186 -10.25 8.44 -27.18
CA GLU A 186 -11.36 8.15 -26.29
C GLU A 186 -11.05 8.54 -24.83
N PHE A 187 -9.86 8.19 -24.34
CA PHE A 187 -9.41 8.60 -23.01
C PHE A 187 -9.17 10.10 -22.88
N SER A 188 -8.89 10.79 -23.95
CA SER A 188 -8.68 12.26 -23.99
C SER A 188 -9.97 13.05 -24.11
N THR A 189 -11.12 12.41 -24.33
CA THR A 189 -12.40 13.10 -24.50
C THR A 189 -12.97 13.54 -23.15
N GLU A 190 -13.21 14.83 -22.98
CA GLU A 190 -13.80 15.40 -21.77
C GLU A 190 -15.20 14.87 -21.47
N GLY A 191 -15.50 14.74 -20.18
CA GLY A 191 -16.85 14.48 -19.66
C GLY A 191 -17.34 13.03 -19.73
N LYS A 192 -16.58 12.11 -20.26
CA LYS A 192 -16.93 10.67 -20.22
C LYS A 192 -16.10 9.95 -19.17
N GLY A 193 -16.67 9.80 -17.97
CA GLY A 193 -16.08 8.97 -16.92
C GLY A 193 -16.37 7.50 -17.17
N TYR A 194 -15.41 6.63 -16.88
CA TYR A 194 -15.66 5.21 -16.71
C TYR A 194 -16.10 4.92 -15.29
N PRO A 195 -17.13 4.11 -15.09
CA PRO A 195 -17.40 3.59 -13.77
C PRO A 195 -16.20 2.72 -13.34
N ASN A 196 -15.54 3.15 -12.28
CA ASN A 196 -14.60 2.29 -11.58
C ASN A 196 -15.43 1.23 -10.83
N PRO A 197 -14.98 -0.04 -10.76
CA PRO A 197 -15.61 -1.06 -9.92
C PRO A 197 -15.80 -0.64 -8.46
N CYS A 198 -15.01 0.31 -7.98
CA CYS A 198 -15.17 0.94 -6.65
C CYS A 198 -16.16 2.11 -6.62
N GLY A 199 -16.94 2.33 -7.67
CA GLY A 199 -17.97 3.37 -7.73
C GLY A 199 -17.49 4.80 -8.03
N ASN A 200 -16.20 4.99 -8.29
CA ASN A 200 -15.66 6.30 -8.65
C ASN A 200 -15.64 6.50 -10.16
N PHE A 201 -16.04 7.67 -10.61
CA PHE A 201 -15.86 8.07 -12.00
C PHE A 201 -14.46 8.70 -12.15
N ILE A 202 -13.71 8.23 -13.13
CA ILE A 202 -12.38 8.74 -13.46
C ILE A 202 -12.49 9.43 -14.81
N GLN A 203 -12.04 10.68 -14.88
CA GLN A 203 -12.04 11.44 -16.13
C GLN A 203 -10.97 10.86 -17.06
N ARG A 204 -11.38 10.45 -18.26
CA ARG A 204 -10.52 9.75 -19.21
C ARG A 204 -9.40 10.62 -19.79
N HIS A 205 -9.70 11.90 -20.05
CA HIS A 205 -8.75 12.79 -20.73
C HIS A 205 -7.47 13.02 -19.94
N GLN A 206 -7.54 12.99 -18.61
CA GLN A 206 -6.36 13.19 -17.77
C GLN A 206 -5.40 12.00 -17.80
N ALA A 207 -5.90 10.81 -18.07
CA ALA A 207 -5.05 9.64 -18.17
C ALA A 207 -4.20 9.66 -19.45
N ALA A 208 -4.76 10.12 -20.57
CA ALA A 208 -4.05 10.16 -21.85
C ALA A 208 -3.02 11.28 -21.93
N THR A 209 -3.30 12.45 -21.34
CA THR A 209 -2.35 13.59 -21.37
C THR A 209 -1.08 13.38 -20.54
N GLN A 210 -1.02 12.32 -19.75
CA GLN A 210 0.18 11.97 -18.99
C GLN A 210 1.03 10.88 -19.63
N LEU A 211 0.61 10.42 -20.80
CA LEU A 211 1.31 9.39 -21.57
C LEU A 211 2.02 9.97 -22.81
N ASP A 212 1.89 11.29 -23.03
CA ASP A 212 2.62 12.04 -24.04
C ASP A 212 3.96 12.53 -23.49
#